data_1016e73bd409a3593108abbab6043b9d
#
_entry.id   1016e73bd409a3593108abbab6043b9d
#
_cell.length_a   1.000
_cell.length_b   1.000
_cell.length_c   1.000
_cell.angle_alpha   90.00
_cell.angle_beta   90.00
_cell.angle_gamma   90.00
#
_symmetry.space_group_name_H-M   'P 1'
#
loop_
_entity.id
_entity.type
_entity.pdbx_description
1 polymer ?
#
loop_
_entity_poly.entity_id
_entity_poly.type
_entity_poly.pdbx_seq_one_letter_code
_entity_poly.pdbx_strand_id
1 'polypeptide(L)'
;QVAEIDWDQWKPEQTATLLFVVQNNHVLLIEKKRGLGAGNINGPGGKVDPGETPLECAIRETQEELLITPGGVHFVAELLCHAYDFPRIHAFAYIADHFSGVPRETEEAVPIWFPIDAIPFNKMWEDDQYWLPRVLEGEILKGKFTFQGESLVDFLIEPIQA
;
A
#
# COMPACT_ATOMS: atom_id res chain seq x y z
N GLN A 1 -15.58 0.96 -15.47
CA GLN A 1 -15.40 -0.43 -15.06
C GLN A 1 -14.08 -0.98 -15.55
N VAL A 2 -13.55 -1.97 -14.84
CA VAL A 2 -12.25 -2.59 -15.18
C VAL A 2 -12.24 -3.13 -16.61
N ALA A 3 -13.32 -3.76 -17.04
CA ALA A 3 -13.42 -4.35 -18.38
C ALA A 3 -13.41 -3.33 -19.52
N GLU A 4 -13.67 -2.06 -19.23
CA GLU A 4 -13.74 -0.98 -20.24
C GLU A 4 -12.38 -0.32 -20.48
N ILE A 5 -11.38 -0.62 -19.67
CA ILE A 5 -10.06 0.01 -19.74
C ILE A 5 -9.11 -0.88 -20.53
N ASP A 6 -8.42 -0.28 -21.51
CA ASP A 6 -7.34 -0.95 -22.21
C ASP A 6 -6.08 -0.90 -21.33
N TRP A 7 -5.89 -1.92 -20.51
CA TRP A 7 -4.78 -1.98 -19.57
C TRP A 7 -3.41 -2.09 -20.24
N ASP A 8 -3.36 -2.56 -21.48
CA ASP A 8 -2.10 -2.62 -22.24
C ASP A 8 -1.61 -1.21 -22.62
N GLN A 9 -2.52 -0.26 -22.76
CA GLN A 9 -2.22 1.12 -23.09
C GLN A 9 -2.27 2.04 -21.87
N TRP A 10 -2.74 1.52 -20.73
CA TRP A 10 -2.88 2.30 -19.49
C TRP A 10 -1.52 2.75 -18.97
N LYS A 11 -1.43 4.03 -18.61
CA LYS A 11 -0.21 4.61 -18.06
C LYS A 11 -0.52 5.31 -16.75
N PRO A 12 0.27 5.05 -15.70
CA PRO A 12 0.10 5.75 -14.44
C PRO A 12 0.64 7.18 -14.54
N GLU A 13 0.10 8.04 -13.71
CA GLU A 13 0.65 9.38 -13.49
C GLU A 13 1.68 9.36 -12.37
N GLN A 14 1.57 8.39 -11.45
CA GLN A 14 2.47 8.21 -10.33
C GLN A 14 2.75 6.74 -10.11
N THR A 15 3.97 6.43 -9.69
CA THR A 15 4.33 5.13 -9.16
C THR A 15 4.54 5.30 -7.65
N ALA A 16 3.94 4.42 -6.86
CA ALA A 16 3.95 4.53 -5.41
C ALA A 16 4.22 3.18 -4.76
N THR A 17 4.50 3.20 -3.45
CA THR A 17 4.75 1.98 -2.70
C THR A 17 3.99 1.97 -1.38
N LEU A 18 3.76 0.76 -0.87
CA LEU A 18 3.24 0.49 0.45
C LEU A 18 4.10 -0.59 1.08
N LEU A 19 4.34 -0.48 2.38
CA LEU A 19 5.11 -1.50 3.10
C LEU A 19 4.43 -1.82 4.42
N PHE A 20 4.19 -3.11 4.67
CA PHE A 20 3.51 -3.58 5.86
C PHE A 20 4.48 -4.43 6.68
N VAL A 21 4.83 -3.96 7.87
CA VAL A 21 5.61 -4.78 8.82
C VAL A 21 4.64 -5.68 9.57
N VAL A 22 4.89 -6.98 9.54
CA VAL A 22 4.03 -7.98 10.17
C VAL A 22 4.83 -8.74 11.23
N GLN A 23 4.38 -8.68 12.48
CA GLN A 23 4.99 -9.40 13.60
C GLN A 23 3.91 -9.82 14.59
N ASN A 24 4.02 -11.02 15.15
CA ASN A 24 3.16 -11.48 16.25
C ASN A 24 1.67 -11.34 15.94
N ASN A 25 1.25 -11.67 14.72
CA ASN A 25 -0.14 -11.53 14.25
C ASN A 25 -0.65 -10.08 14.27
N HIS A 26 0.26 -9.11 14.19
CA HIS A 26 -0.07 -7.70 14.09
C HIS A 26 0.58 -7.10 12.84
N VAL A 27 -0.05 -6.08 12.31
CA VAL A 27 0.47 -5.30 11.19
C VAL A 27 0.64 -3.85 11.63
N LEU A 28 1.77 -3.26 11.25
CA LEU A 28 2.07 -1.86 11.55
C LEU A 28 1.49 -0.97 10.47
N LEU A 29 0.53 -0.15 10.84
CA LEU A 29 -0.08 0.83 9.96
C LEU A 29 0.20 2.24 10.49
N ILE A 30 -0.16 3.23 9.70
CA ILE A 30 -0.01 4.63 10.08
C ILE A 30 -1.35 5.36 9.98
N GLU A 31 -1.55 6.33 10.87
CA GLU A 31 -2.52 7.37 10.63
C GLU A 31 -1.78 8.48 9.90
N LYS A 32 -2.19 8.76 8.68
CA LYS A 32 -1.51 9.74 7.84
C LYS A 32 -1.88 11.14 8.27
N LYS A 33 -0.87 11.99 8.53
CA LYS A 33 -1.11 13.33 9.08
C LYS A 33 -1.33 14.38 8.02
N ARG A 34 -0.79 14.18 6.79
CA ARG A 34 -0.87 15.16 5.72
C ARG A 34 -0.79 14.51 4.34
N GLY A 35 -1.12 15.26 3.29
CA GLY A 35 -1.14 14.79 1.93
C GLY A 35 -2.43 14.09 1.57
N LEU A 36 -2.43 13.39 0.45
CA LEU A 36 -3.59 12.64 -0.03
C LEU A 36 -3.95 11.54 0.97
N GLY A 37 -5.21 11.52 1.40
CA GLY A 37 -5.68 10.54 2.38
C GLY A 37 -5.36 10.91 3.83
N ALA A 38 -5.01 12.16 4.12
CA ALA A 38 -4.77 12.60 5.51
C ALA A 38 -5.96 12.27 6.39
N GLY A 39 -5.70 11.74 7.59
CA GLY A 39 -6.72 11.26 8.51
C GLY A 39 -7.09 9.79 8.33
N ASN A 40 -6.72 9.18 7.21
CA ASN A 40 -6.94 7.76 6.96
C ASN A 40 -5.81 6.91 7.52
N ILE A 41 -6.12 5.64 7.70
CA ILE A 41 -5.14 4.62 8.08
C ILE A 41 -4.58 4.00 6.80
N ASN A 42 -3.28 3.82 6.73
CA ASN A 42 -2.58 3.25 5.57
C ASN A 42 -1.36 2.46 6.01
N GLY A 43 -0.79 1.69 5.10
CA GLY A 43 0.59 1.26 5.23
C GLY A 43 1.52 2.44 4.95
N PRO A 44 2.69 2.52 5.58
CA PRO A 44 3.69 3.51 5.20
C PRO A 44 4.10 3.33 3.75
N GLY A 45 4.42 4.43 3.08
CA GLY A 45 4.80 4.41 1.67
C GLY A 45 4.75 5.79 1.07
N GLY A 46 4.97 5.87 -0.23
CA GLY A 46 4.95 7.13 -0.95
C GLY A 46 5.36 6.97 -2.39
N LYS A 47 5.62 8.10 -3.04
CA LYS A 47 6.00 8.14 -4.45
C LYS A 47 7.43 7.68 -4.66
N VAL A 48 7.64 6.91 -5.72
CA VAL A 48 8.98 6.53 -6.16
C VAL A 48 9.68 7.73 -6.79
N ASP A 49 10.87 8.06 -6.28
CA ASP A 49 11.67 9.15 -6.81
C ASP A 49 12.39 8.73 -8.10
N PRO A 50 12.77 9.70 -8.97
CA PRO A 50 13.56 9.38 -10.17
C PRO A 50 14.83 8.62 -9.83
N GLY A 51 15.08 7.52 -10.54
CA GLY A 51 16.26 6.68 -10.33
C GLY A 51 16.17 5.71 -9.17
N GLU A 52 15.07 5.72 -8.42
CA GLU A 52 14.84 4.84 -7.28
C GLU A 52 14.00 3.63 -7.74
N THR A 53 14.31 2.44 -7.23
CA THR A 53 13.44 1.29 -7.45
C THR A 53 12.25 1.33 -6.50
N PRO A 54 11.14 0.64 -6.80
CA PRO A 54 10.03 0.55 -5.84
C PRO A 54 10.44 0.01 -4.48
N LEU A 55 11.30 -1.00 -4.43
CA LEU A 55 11.78 -1.55 -3.16
C LEU A 55 12.57 -0.52 -2.36
N GLU A 56 13.47 0.21 -3.01
CA GLU A 56 14.23 1.29 -2.36
C GLU A 56 13.29 2.36 -1.80
N CYS A 57 12.27 2.73 -2.56
CA CYS A 57 11.26 3.69 -2.15
C CYS A 57 10.50 3.21 -0.91
N ALA A 58 10.05 1.96 -0.91
CA ALA A 58 9.29 1.40 0.20
C ALA A 58 10.10 1.45 1.50
N ILE A 59 11.38 1.11 1.44
CA ILE A 59 12.27 1.14 2.60
C ILE A 59 12.51 2.59 3.05
N ARG A 60 12.84 3.48 2.11
CA ARG A 60 13.11 4.90 2.41
C ARG A 60 11.90 5.59 3.05
N GLU A 61 10.73 5.42 2.48
CA GLU A 61 9.50 6.04 3.00
C GLU A 61 9.18 5.52 4.41
N THR A 62 9.39 4.23 4.67
CA THR A 62 9.18 3.68 6.00
C THR A 62 10.18 4.26 7.01
N GLN A 63 11.43 4.46 6.61
CA GLN A 63 12.44 5.12 7.46
C GLN A 63 12.05 6.56 7.77
N GLU A 64 11.58 7.31 6.78
CA GLU A 64 11.19 8.71 6.96
C GLU A 64 9.94 8.85 7.81
N GLU A 65 8.94 8.01 7.58
CA GLU A 65 7.65 8.14 8.24
C GLU A 65 7.63 7.58 9.67
N LEU A 66 8.41 6.54 9.95
CA LEU A 66 8.35 5.81 11.22
C LEU A 66 9.68 5.69 11.95
N LEU A 67 10.79 6.10 11.35
CA LEU A 67 12.14 6.03 11.94
C LEU A 67 12.58 4.60 12.24
N ILE A 68 12.13 3.65 11.44
CA ILE A 68 12.57 2.25 11.51
C ILE A 68 13.17 1.83 10.18
N THR A 69 13.98 0.77 10.21
CA THR A 69 14.51 0.16 8.99
C THR A 69 13.91 -1.24 8.85
N PRO A 70 13.02 -1.44 7.87
CA PRO A 70 12.42 -2.76 7.66
C PRO A 70 13.42 -3.75 7.09
N GLY A 71 13.25 -5.02 7.41
CA GLY A 71 14.06 -6.12 6.90
C GLY A 71 13.19 -7.31 6.52
N GLY A 72 13.77 -8.26 5.77
CA GLY A 72 13.00 -9.38 5.24
C GLY A 72 11.89 -8.91 4.31
N VAL A 73 12.15 -7.85 3.54
CA VAL A 73 11.15 -7.19 2.70
C VAL A 73 10.96 -8.00 1.41
N HIS A 74 9.70 -8.32 1.10
CA HIS A 74 9.39 -9.04 -0.12
C HIS A 74 8.13 -8.46 -0.77
N PHE A 75 8.09 -8.54 -2.08
CA PHE A 75 6.97 -8.08 -2.90
C PHE A 75 5.75 -8.97 -2.70
N VAL A 76 4.56 -8.37 -2.55
CA VAL A 76 3.31 -9.12 -2.38
C VAL A 76 2.18 -8.69 -3.31
N ALA A 77 2.21 -7.46 -3.81
CA ALA A 77 1.13 -7.03 -4.71
C ALA A 77 1.55 -5.93 -5.67
N GLU A 78 1.01 -6.02 -6.88
CA GLU A 78 1.06 -4.97 -7.88
C GLU A 78 -0.36 -4.47 -8.08
N LEU A 79 -0.58 -3.17 -7.89
CA LEU A 79 -1.90 -2.56 -7.88
C LEU A 79 -1.97 -1.46 -8.94
N LEU A 80 -2.88 -1.61 -9.90
CA LEU A 80 -3.13 -0.61 -10.92
C LEU A 80 -4.44 0.09 -10.58
N CYS A 81 -4.34 1.34 -10.16
CA CYS A 81 -5.47 2.12 -9.65
C CYS A 81 -5.83 3.21 -10.67
N HIS A 82 -6.90 2.99 -11.40
CA HIS A 82 -7.45 3.97 -12.35
C HIS A 82 -8.51 4.80 -11.64
N ALA A 83 -8.24 6.09 -11.52
CA ALA A 83 -9.19 7.03 -10.93
C ALA A 83 -9.62 8.04 -11.99
N TYR A 84 -10.90 8.41 -11.97
CA TYR A 84 -11.43 9.35 -12.95
C TYR A 84 -11.15 10.80 -12.58
N ASP A 85 -10.99 11.07 -11.28
CA ASP A 85 -10.81 12.41 -10.73
C ASP A 85 -9.64 12.54 -9.75
N PHE A 86 -8.83 11.50 -9.63
CA PHE A 86 -7.55 11.50 -8.91
C PHE A 86 -6.44 11.00 -9.85
N PRO A 87 -5.16 11.17 -9.50
CA PRO A 87 -4.07 10.62 -10.29
C PRO A 87 -4.19 9.10 -10.45
N ARG A 88 -3.87 8.60 -11.64
CA ARG A 88 -3.74 7.16 -11.87
C ARG A 88 -2.44 6.69 -11.22
N ILE A 89 -2.52 5.66 -10.41
CA ILE A 89 -1.40 5.20 -9.58
C ILE A 89 -1.08 3.74 -9.88
N HIS A 90 0.20 3.47 -10.12
CA HIS A 90 0.74 2.12 -10.17
C HIS A 90 1.49 1.90 -8.86
N ALA A 91 0.95 1.05 -8.00
CA ALA A 91 1.50 0.83 -6.67
C ALA A 91 2.10 -0.57 -6.52
N PHE A 92 3.17 -0.65 -5.73
CA PHE A 92 3.81 -1.90 -5.37
C PHE A 92 3.76 -2.05 -3.86
N ALA A 93 3.23 -3.17 -3.38
CA ALA A 93 3.11 -3.45 -1.96
C ALA A 93 4.11 -4.52 -1.53
N TYR A 94 4.66 -4.33 -0.34
CA TYR A 94 5.68 -5.19 0.26
C TYR A 94 5.28 -5.56 1.68
N ILE A 95 5.76 -6.71 2.15
CA ILE A 95 5.68 -7.11 3.54
C ILE A 95 7.10 -7.25 4.07
N ALA A 96 7.34 -6.74 5.28
CA ALA A 96 8.58 -6.93 6.03
C ALA A 96 8.26 -7.78 7.26
N ASP A 97 9.10 -8.77 7.55
CA ASP A 97 8.89 -9.67 8.69
C ASP A 97 9.65 -9.24 9.95
N HIS A 98 10.53 -8.25 9.84
CA HIS A 98 11.25 -7.67 10.97
C HIS A 98 11.67 -6.22 10.68
N PHE A 99 12.19 -5.56 11.69
CA PHE A 99 12.70 -4.19 11.55
C PHE A 99 13.70 -3.89 12.67
N SER A 100 14.52 -2.87 12.46
CA SER A 100 15.35 -2.29 13.50
C SER A 100 14.86 -0.88 13.83
N GLY A 101 15.13 -0.42 15.04
CA GLY A 101 14.65 0.86 15.53
C GLY A 101 13.34 0.72 16.31
N VAL A 102 12.78 1.84 16.72
CA VAL A 102 11.52 1.90 17.46
C VAL A 102 10.58 2.79 16.69
N PRO A 103 9.40 2.30 16.27
CA PRO A 103 8.44 3.13 15.54
C PRO A 103 8.06 4.37 16.36
N ARG A 104 8.13 5.53 15.73
CA ARG A 104 7.84 6.81 16.39
C ARG A 104 6.96 7.66 15.51
N GLU A 105 6.14 8.49 16.16
CA GLU A 105 5.39 9.52 15.47
C GLU A 105 6.34 10.53 14.84
N THR A 106 6.03 10.93 13.62
CA THR A 106 6.74 11.98 12.88
C THR A 106 5.74 13.03 12.39
N GLU A 107 6.21 14.03 11.65
CA GLU A 107 5.31 15.00 11.02
C GLU A 107 4.42 14.36 9.95
N GLU A 108 4.81 13.19 9.44
CA GLU A 108 4.11 12.48 8.39
C GLU A 108 3.04 11.51 8.91
N ALA A 109 3.29 10.85 10.06
CA ALA A 109 2.54 9.66 10.43
C ALA A 109 2.56 9.37 11.92
N VAL A 110 1.47 8.74 12.39
CA VAL A 110 1.37 8.15 13.72
C VAL A 110 1.38 6.63 13.55
N PRO A 111 2.36 5.89 14.12
CA PRO A 111 2.39 4.42 14.02
C PRO A 111 1.36 3.76 14.92
N ILE A 112 0.65 2.77 14.39
CA ILE A 112 -0.34 2.00 15.15
C ILE A 112 -0.24 0.53 14.76
N TRP A 113 -0.09 -0.36 15.75
CA TRP A 113 -0.17 -1.80 15.53
C TRP A 113 -1.61 -2.26 15.61
N PHE A 114 -2.06 -3.01 14.60
CA PHE A 114 -3.39 -3.62 14.59
C PHE A 114 -3.28 -5.12 14.52
N PRO A 115 -4.12 -5.87 15.28
CA PRO A 115 -4.24 -7.30 15.03
C PRO A 115 -4.65 -7.58 13.58
N ILE A 116 -4.13 -8.62 12.98
CA ILE A 116 -4.44 -8.95 11.58
C ILE A 116 -5.93 -9.23 11.40
N ASP A 117 -6.60 -9.73 12.42
CA ASP A 117 -8.05 -9.99 12.37
C ASP A 117 -8.90 -8.77 12.73
N ALA A 118 -8.28 -7.62 12.99
CA ALA A 118 -8.99 -6.39 13.39
C ALA A 118 -8.45 -5.17 12.65
N ILE A 119 -8.11 -5.31 11.38
CA ILE A 119 -7.63 -4.21 10.54
C ILE A 119 -8.80 -3.25 10.26
N PRO A 120 -8.59 -1.94 10.45
CA PRO A 120 -9.68 -0.95 10.35
C PRO A 120 -9.98 -0.57 8.89
N PHE A 121 -10.49 -1.51 8.09
CA PHE A 121 -10.75 -1.28 6.66
C PHE A 121 -11.68 -0.11 6.39
N ASN A 122 -12.58 0.20 7.32
CA ASN A 122 -13.49 1.34 7.18
C ASN A 122 -12.79 2.70 7.24
N LYS A 123 -11.53 2.73 7.67
CA LYS A 123 -10.68 3.94 7.71
C LYS A 123 -9.56 3.91 6.68
N MET A 124 -9.60 2.94 5.78
CA MET A 124 -8.60 2.73 4.74
C MET A 124 -9.23 2.94 3.37
N TRP A 125 -8.41 2.98 2.32
CA TRP A 125 -8.93 2.99 0.95
C TRP A 125 -9.75 1.72 0.72
N GLU A 126 -10.84 1.83 -0.05
CA GLU A 126 -11.84 0.75 -0.19
C GLU A 126 -11.29 -0.52 -0.83
N ASP A 127 -10.23 -0.42 -1.62
CA ASP A 127 -9.62 -1.59 -2.26
C ASP A 127 -8.87 -2.49 -1.28
N ASP A 128 -8.35 -1.93 -0.19
CA ASP A 128 -7.47 -2.66 0.74
C ASP A 128 -8.14 -3.89 1.32
N GLN A 129 -9.42 -3.84 1.63
CA GLN A 129 -10.17 -4.96 2.20
C GLN A 129 -10.22 -6.19 1.29
N TYR A 130 -9.98 -6.02 -0.02
CA TYR A 130 -10.10 -7.10 -0.99
C TYR A 130 -8.76 -7.77 -1.30
N TRP A 131 -7.64 -7.08 -1.13
CA TRP A 131 -6.33 -7.66 -1.43
C TRP A 131 -5.42 -7.82 -0.21
N LEU A 132 -5.47 -6.91 0.77
CA LEU A 132 -4.56 -6.95 1.92
C LEU A 132 -4.69 -8.24 2.75
N PRO A 133 -5.90 -8.72 3.10
CA PRO A 133 -6.02 -9.97 3.82
C PRO A 133 -5.40 -11.16 3.09
N ARG A 134 -5.50 -11.18 1.76
CA ARG A 134 -4.97 -12.28 0.95
C ARG A 134 -3.44 -12.30 0.95
N VAL A 135 -2.79 -11.14 0.84
CA VAL A 135 -1.32 -11.09 0.90
C VAL A 135 -0.80 -11.38 2.31
N LEU A 136 -1.56 -11.04 3.34
CA LEU A 136 -1.21 -11.39 4.72
C LEU A 136 -1.30 -12.91 4.97
N GLU A 137 -2.08 -13.63 4.15
CA GLU A 137 -2.17 -15.09 4.18
C GLU A 137 -1.13 -15.77 3.29
N GLY A 138 -0.31 -15.00 2.57
CA GLY A 138 0.78 -15.55 1.76
C GLY A 138 0.58 -15.51 0.26
N GLU A 139 -0.51 -14.94 -0.25
CA GLU A 139 -0.71 -14.79 -1.69
C GLU A 139 0.11 -13.62 -2.24
N ILE A 140 0.47 -13.71 -3.51
CA ILE A 140 1.08 -12.62 -4.28
C ILE A 140 0.09 -12.26 -5.38
N LEU A 141 -0.32 -11.00 -5.46
CA LEU A 141 -1.47 -10.59 -6.27
C LEU A 141 -1.15 -9.46 -7.24
N LYS A 142 -1.91 -9.45 -8.34
CA LYS A 142 -2.02 -8.27 -9.21
C LYS A 142 -3.47 -7.84 -9.21
N GLY A 143 -3.72 -6.57 -8.90
CA GLY A 143 -5.05 -6.01 -8.84
C GLY A 143 -5.21 -4.84 -9.80
N LYS A 144 -6.40 -4.74 -10.39
CA LYS A 144 -6.83 -3.62 -11.23
C LYS A 144 -8.08 -3.06 -10.59
N PHE A 145 -8.07 -1.75 -10.32
CA PHE A 145 -9.11 -1.08 -9.55
C PHE A 145 -9.56 0.17 -10.26
N THR A 146 -10.86 0.43 -10.25
CA THR A 146 -11.40 1.69 -10.77
C THR A 146 -12.09 2.44 -9.64
N PHE A 147 -11.84 3.73 -9.56
CA PHE A 147 -12.37 4.61 -8.52
C PHE A 147 -13.11 5.80 -9.12
N GLN A 148 -14.19 6.19 -8.44
CA GLN A 148 -14.87 7.47 -8.66
C GLN A 148 -14.75 8.23 -7.34
N GLY A 149 -13.90 9.26 -7.31
CA GLY A 149 -13.52 9.87 -6.03
C GLY A 149 -12.84 8.83 -5.15
N GLU A 150 -13.27 8.73 -3.90
CA GLU A 150 -12.77 7.75 -2.94
C GLU A 150 -13.50 6.42 -3.01
N SER A 151 -14.52 6.31 -3.87
CA SER A 151 -15.35 5.11 -3.96
C SER A 151 -14.82 4.13 -4.98
N LEU A 152 -14.65 2.89 -4.55
CA LEU A 152 -14.28 1.79 -5.44
C LEU A 152 -15.49 1.41 -6.29
N VAL A 153 -15.33 1.45 -7.62
CA VAL A 153 -16.42 1.14 -8.57
C VAL A 153 -16.36 -0.32 -8.95
N ASP A 154 -15.15 -0.83 -9.26
CA ASP A 154 -14.98 -2.17 -9.80
C ASP A 154 -13.54 -2.62 -9.59
N PHE A 155 -13.30 -3.92 -9.59
CA PHE A 155 -11.95 -4.44 -9.47
C PHE A 155 -11.83 -5.87 -10.02
N LEU A 156 -10.60 -6.23 -10.37
CA LEU A 156 -10.22 -7.58 -10.77
C LEU A 156 -8.89 -7.91 -10.09
N ILE A 157 -8.85 -8.99 -9.32
CA ILE A 157 -7.65 -9.43 -8.61
C ILE A 157 -7.28 -10.83 -9.10
N GLU A 158 -6.02 -10.99 -9.49
CA GLU A 158 -5.50 -12.27 -9.97
C GLU A 158 -4.25 -12.64 -9.17
N PRO A 159 -4.06 -13.92 -8.83
CA PRO A 159 -2.81 -14.33 -8.21
C PRO A 159 -1.66 -14.27 -9.21
N ILE A 160 -0.48 -13.88 -8.72
CA ILE A 160 0.76 -13.98 -9.47
C ILE A 160 1.44 -15.26 -9.00
N GLN A 161 1.74 -16.13 -9.93
CA GLN A 161 2.43 -17.37 -9.59
C GLN A 161 3.94 -17.11 -9.52
N ALA A 162 4.54 -17.61 -8.46
CA ALA A 162 5.99 -17.51 -8.26
C ALA A 162 6.71 -18.48 -9.20
#